data_25b3039ce3364a7fa7168a1e9f4db675
#
_entry.id   25b3039ce3364a7fa7168a1e9f4db675
#
_cell.length_a   1.000
_cell.length_b   1.000
_cell.length_c   1.000
_cell.angle_alpha   90.00
_cell.angle_beta   90.00
_cell.angle_gamma   90.00
#
_symmetry.space_group_name_H-M   'P 1'
#
loop_
_entity.id
_entity.type
_entity.pdbx_description
1 polymer ?
#
loop_
_entity_poly.entity_id
_entity_poly.type
_entity_poly.pdbx_seq_one_letter_code
_entity_poly.pdbx_strand_id
1 'polypeptide(L)'
;MIIPDLEFLASKEGSLLLEELSLLSWPERHKFLFKAGTEERSKVSSASAIIEAREKAEGKFSQAKKMFFTSLGLEQSSSEKISNHIASRFKENWQVADLGCGIGGNLLALAKKTKKVVALDEDEITLTCAKLNAKVYELENEIEFLNLKAEEFIGSEKMKNIEAVFLDPARDREGKTKTRSILNSRPNLLEVLPEIFKTTKNVAVKISPAFDWQEISLLAEEPEIEVISENNTCKVAILWFGELKRTKRSLACFRNDGDYFFSSDKDYLEVQSEIEEGQPKFLFEPDKAFIKSGLSEEWAKKNNLKKIDLSARYLGSDKKIKGPGRTLETIFLEEISLRDLKKELVKRKIERAEISAKTHFLKPDEIRKKLKLKEGGEFVIIFIENCLGKKLIFLGKKT
;
A
#
# COMPACT_ATOMS: atom_id res chain seq x y z
N MET A 1 -18.14 4.91 -18.52
CA MET A 1 -18.57 6.02 -17.63
C MET A 1 -18.14 7.32 -18.27
N ILE A 2 -19.05 8.29 -18.37
CA ILE A 2 -18.82 9.64 -18.93
C ILE A 2 -19.23 10.68 -17.89
N ILE A 3 -18.75 11.91 -18.03
CA ILE A 3 -19.02 12.99 -17.05
C ILE A 3 -20.51 13.25 -16.86
N PRO A 4 -21.34 13.37 -17.94
CA PRO A 4 -22.78 13.55 -17.77
C PRO A 4 -23.48 12.48 -16.95
N ASP A 5 -23.02 11.21 -17.03
CA ASP A 5 -23.55 10.14 -16.19
C ASP A 5 -23.20 10.35 -14.71
N LEU A 6 -21.95 10.77 -14.41
CA LEU A 6 -21.52 11.07 -13.04
C LEU A 6 -22.32 12.20 -12.42
N GLU A 7 -22.51 13.29 -13.18
CA GLU A 7 -23.31 14.46 -12.76
C GLU A 7 -24.77 14.08 -12.51
N PHE A 8 -25.36 13.28 -13.43
CA PHE A 8 -26.70 12.74 -13.23
C PHE A 8 -26.78 11.88 -11.96
N LEU A 9 -25.84 10.93 -11.78
CA LEU A 9 -25.86 10.02 -10.64
C LEU A 9 -25.61 10.74 -9.28
N ALA A 10 -25.02 11.93 -9.31
CA ALA A 10 -24.88 12.79 -8.15
C ALA A 10 -26.12 13.67 -7.89
N SER A 11 -27.09 13.72 -8.80
CA SER A 11 -28.37 14.42 -8.62
C SER A 11 -29.30 13.62 -7.70
N LYS A 12 -30.41 14.24 -7.29
CA LYS A 12 -31.47 13.56 -6.51
C LYS A 12 -32.06 12.36 -7.25
N GLU A 13 -32.32 12.50 -8.55
CA GLU A 13 -32.86 11.43 -9.39
C GLU A 13 -31.88 10.29 -9.57
N GLY A 14 -30.62 10.63 -9.83
CA GLY A 14 -29.56 9.62 -9.95
C GLY A 14 -29.28 8.89 -8.64
N SER A 15 -29.40 9.56 -7.49
CA SER A 15 -29.28 8.92 -6.19
C SER A 15 -30.40 7.89 -5.96
N LEU A 16 -31.63 8.17 -6.37
CA LEU A 16 -32.74 7.20 -6.31
C LEU A 16 -32.46 5.99 -7.20
N LEU A 17 -31.94 6.21 -8.41
CA LEU A 17 -31.55 5.11 -9.31
C LEU A 17 -30.44 4.25 -8.67
N LEU A 18 -29.44 4.86 -8.02
CA LEU A 18 -28.38 4.13 -7.32
C LEU A 18 -28.94 3.32 -6.15
N GLU A 19 -29.89 3.86 -5.39
CA GLU A 19 -30.56 3.15 -4.30
C GLU A 19 -31.36 1.95 -4.85
N GLU A 20 -32.20 2.15 -5.87
CA GLU A 20 -32.98 1.08 -6.49
C GLU A 20 -32.08 -0.06 -7.00
N LEU A 21 -31.04 0.28 -7.77
CA LEU A 21 -30.13 -0.72 -8.33
C LEU A 21 -29.28 -1.41 -7.27
N SER A 22 -29.01 -0.75 -6.14
CA SER A 22 -28.24 -1.34 -5.04
C SER A 22 -28.96 -2.49 -4.33
N LEU A 23 -30.28 -2.52 -4.40
CA LEU A 23 -31.11 -3.61 -3.85
C LEU A 23 -31.10 -4.85 -4.75
N LEU A 24 -30.65 -4.73 -5.99
CA LEU A 24 -30.62 -5.81 -6.97
C LEU A 24 -29.28 -6.55 -6.93
N SER A 25 -29.33 -7.87 -7.12
CA SER A 25 -28.14 -8.67 -7.35
C SER A 25 -27.49 -8.32 -8.70
N TRP A 26 -26.21 -8.65 -8.88
CA TRP A 26 -25.49 -8.40 -10.13
C TRP A 26 -26.23 -8.95 -11.39
N PRO A 27 -26.78 -10.19 -11.42
CA PRO A 27 -27.54 -10.67 -12.57
C PRO A 27 -28.86 -9.89 -12.84
N GLU A 28 -29.49 -9.37 -11.78
CA GLU A 28 -30.71 -8.55 -11.92
C GLU A 28 -30.40 -7.17 -12.47
N ARG A 29 -29.33 -6.52 -12.02
CA ARG A 29 -28.79 -5.25 -12.58
C ARG A 29 -28.52 -5.41 -14.09
N HIS A 30 -27.91 -6.53 -14.50
CA HIS A 30 -27.66 -6.84 -15.90
C HIS A 30 -29.01 -6.98 -16.72
N LYS A 31 -30.02 -7.66 -16.18
CA LYS A 31 -31.32 -7.75 -16.83
C LYS A 31 -32.00 -6.38 -16.96
N PHE A 32 -31.83 -5.52 -15.95
CA PHE A 32 -32.34 -4.15 -15.98
C PHE A 32 -31.67 -3.35 -17.10
N LEU A 33 -30.33 -3.47 -17.24
CA LEU A 33 -29.57 -2.84 -18.31
C LEU A 33 -30.05 -3.22 -19.72
N PHE A 34 -30.41 -4.48 -19.95
CA PHE A 34 -30.93 -4.93 -21.27
C PHE A 34 -32.30 -4.38 -21.60
N LYS A 35 -33.12 -4.04 -20.60
CA LYS A 35 -34.48 -3.47 -20.79
C LYS A 35 -34.47 -1.96 -20.99
N ALA A 36 -33.41 -1.28 -20.54
CA ALA A 36 -33.27 0.18 -20.63
C ALA A 36 -33.10 0.67 -22.08
N GLY A 37 -33.67 1.82 -22.38
CA GLY A 37 -33.47 2.52 -23.66
C GLY A 37 -32.01 2.97 -23.85
N THR A 38 -31.65 3.39 -25.06
CA THR A 38 -30.23 3.67 -25.40
C THR A 38 -29.58 4.72 -24.46
N GLU A 39 -30.29 5.79 -24.11
CA GLU A 39 -29.80 6.86 -23.23
C GLU A 39 -29.77 6.43 -21.77
N GLU A 40 -30.78 5.71 -21.29
CA GLU A 40 -30.86 5.17 -19.96
C GLU A 40 -29.80 4.08 -19.72
N ARG A 41 -29.45 3.35 -20.78
CA ARG A 41 -28.46 2.26 -20.71
C ARG A 41 -27.07 2.73 -20.24
N SER A 42 -26.60 3.92 -20.66
CA SER A 42 -25.36 4.50 -20.20
C SER A 42 -25.42 4.81 -18.70
N LYS A 43 -26.50 5.45 -18.25
CA LYS A 43 -26.72 5.80 -16.83
C LYS A 43 -26.79 4.55 -15.94
N VAL A 44 -27.51 3.52 -16.35
CA VAL A 44 -27.65 2.24 -15.63
C VAL A 44 -26.30 1.49 -15.58
N SER A 45 -25.55 1.49 -16.68
CA SER A 45 -24.21 0.89 -16.73
C SER A 45 -23.24 1.60 -15.77
N SER A 46 -23.25 2.93 -15.79
CA SER A 46 -22.41 3.75 -14.91
C SER A 46 -22.81 3.59 -13.43
N ALA A 47 -24.12 3.53 -13.14
CA ALA A 47 -24.64 3.26 -11.80
C ALA A 47 -24.21 1.88 -11.29
N SER A 48 -24.32 0.84 -12.11
CA SER A 48 -23.88 -0.52 -11.75
C SER A 48 -22.39 -0.57 -11.43
N ALA A 49 -21.55 0.11 -12.23
CA ALA A 49 -20.11 0.19 -11.99
C ALA A 49 -19.78 0.92 -10.67
N ILE A 50 -20.51 2.00 -10.34
CA ILE A 50 -20.34 2.73 -9.08
C ILE A 50 -20.77 1.85 -7.89
N ILE A 51 -21.87 1.13 -7.98
CA ILE A 51 -22.34 0.24 -6.91
C ILE A 51 -21.30 -0.86 -6.63
N GLU A 52 -20.80 -1.52 -7.67
CA GLU A 52 -19.74 -2.53 -7.52
C GLU A 52 -18.45 -1.95 -6.90
N ALA A 53 -18.09 -0.73 -7.29
CA ALA A 53 -16.93 -0.05 -6.73
C ALA A 53 -17.15 0.32 -5.25
N ARG A 54 -18.37 0.77 -4.87
CA ARG A 54 -18.76 1.05 -3.48
C ARG A 54 -18.68 -0.20 -2.60
N GLU A 55 -19.16 -1.35 -3.09
CA GLU A 55 -19.05 -2.65 -2.42
C GLU A 55 -17.58 -3.03 -2.16
N LYS A 56 -16.71 -2.86 -3.15
CA LYS A 56 -15.26 -3.11 -3.03
C LYS A 56 -14.53 -2.09 -2.15
N ALA A 57 -15.07 -0.90 -1.99
CA ALA A 57 -14.50 0.17 -1.19
C ALA A 57 -14.87 0.09 0.29
N GLU A 58 -15.80 -0.80 0.67
CA GLU A 58 -16.16 -1.02 2.07
C GLU A 58 -14.92 -1.41 2.89
N GLY A 59 -14.75 -0.79 4.05
CA GLY A 59 -13.56 -0.93 4.90
C GLY A 59 -12.34 -0.12 4.44
N LYS A 60 -12.35 0.45 3.22
CA LYS A 60 -11.30 1.33 2.71
C LYS A 60 -11.60 2.81 2.98
N PHE A 61 -12.87 3.20 2.89
CA PHE A 61 -13.37 4.55 3.14
C PHE A 61 -14.60 4.54 4.03
N SER A 62 -14.69 5.49 4.97
CA SER A 62 -15.82 5.61 5.91
C SER A 62 -17.14 5.95 5.20
N GLN A 63 -17.09 6.71 4.10
CA GLN A 63 -18.22 7.10 3.28
C GLN A 63 -18.33 6.31 1.96
N ALA A 64 -17.73 5.11 1.88
CA ALA A 64 -17.67 4.31 0.66
C ALA A 64 -19.01 4.20 -0.08
N LYS A 65 -20.12 4.04 0.66
CA LYS A 65 -21.49 3.89 0.11
C LYS A 65 -22.01 5.14 -0.61
N LYS A 66 -21.41 6.31 -0.39
CA LYS A 66 -21.82 7.58 -1.02
C LYS A 66 -20.81 8.07 -2.05
N MET A 67 -19.57 7.58 -2.00
CA MET A 67 -18.47 8.03 -2.87
C MET A 67 -18.65 7.58 -4.32
N PHE A 68 -17.93 8.25 -5.22
CA PHE A 68 -17.86 7.99 -6.65
C PHE A 68 -16.48 7.48 -7.02
N PHE A 69 -16.42 6.41 -7.81
CA PHE A 69 -15.20 5.72 -8.15
C PHE A 69 -15.12 5.38 -9.63
N THR A 70 -13.95 5.51 -10.22
CA THR A 70 -13.56 4.69 -11.35
C THR A 70 -12.94 3.40 -10.82
N SER A 71 -13.05 2.28 -11.54
CA SER A 71 -12.44 0.99 -11.11
C SER A 71 -10.95 1.13 -10.85
N LEU A 72 -10.27 1.83 -11.75
CA LEU A 72 -8.84 2.10 -11.63
C LEU A 72 -8.52 3.04 -10.46
N GLY A 73 -9.27 4.14 -10.31
CA GLY A 73 -9.09 5.10 -9.23
C GLY A 73 -9.26 4.43 -7.87
N LEU A 74 -10.23 3.53 -7.71
CA LEU A 74 -10.39 2.75 -6.49
C LEU A 74 -9.20 1.81 -6.22
N GLU A 75 -8.70 1.12 -7.23
CA GLU A 75 -7.55 0.21 -7.10
C GLU A 75 -6.30 0.96 -6.65
N GLN A 76 -6.03 2.13 -7.23
CA GLN A 76 -4.83 2.93 -7.00
C GLN A 76 -4.91 3.81 -5.74
N SER A 77 -6.10 4.15 -5.26
CA SER A 77 -6.24 5.00 -4.08
C SER A 77 -5.70 4.34 -2.81
N SER A 78 -5.16 5.13 -1.90
CA SER A 78 -4.84 4.71 -0.54
C SER A 78 -6.13 4.51 0.28
N SER A 79 -6.07 3.69 1.35
CA SER A 79 -7.17 3.64 2.33
C SER A 79 -7.22 4.95 3.12
N GLU A 80 -8.39 5.30 3.66
CA GLU A 80 -8.58 6.50 4.48
C GLU A 80 -7.60 6.54 5.66
N LYS A 81 -7.30 5.39 6.25
CA LYS A 81 -6.32 5.25 7.34
C LYS A 81 -4.91 5.65 6.91
N ILE A 82 -4.45 5.16 5.76
CA ILE A 82 -3.15 5.51 5.20
C ILE A 82 -3.12 6.98 4.80
N SER A 83 -4.17 7.49 4.16
CA SER A 83 -4.27 8.89 3.73
C SER A 83 -4.23 9.85 4.92
N ASN A 84 -4.94 9.54 6.02
CA ASN A 84 -4.90 10.33 7.25
C ASN A 84 -3.50 10.34 7.88
N HIS A 85 -2.79 9.19 7.86
CA HIS A 85 -1.40 9.14 8.33
C HIS A 85 -0.49 10.04 7.49
N ILE A 86 -0.59 9.97 6.17
CA ILE A 86 0.18 10.84 5.26
C ILE A 86 -0.12 12.32 5.55
N ALA A 87 -1.40 12.69 5.59
CA ALA A 87 -1.83 14.06 5.84
C ALA A 87 -1.39 14.59 7.22
N SER A 88 -1.21 13.72 8.23
CA SER A 88 -0.80 14.11 9.57
C SER A 88 0.57 14.82 9.65
N ARG A 89 1.41 14.69 8.64
CA ARG A 89 2.71 15.39 8.56
C ARG A 89 2.61 16.81 8.04
N PHE A 90 1.51 17.18 7.35
CA PHE A 90 1.30 18.52 6.84
C PHE A 90 0.80 19.47 7.94
N LYS A 91 1.15 20.75 7.86
CA LYS A 91 0.72 21.74 8.85
C LYS A 91 -0.66 22.32 8.50
N GLU A 92 -1.43 22.64 9.52
CA GLU A 92 -2.81 23.12 9.39
C GLU A 92 -2.92 24.46 8.66
N ASN A 93 -1.90 25.30 8.77
CA ASN A 93 -1.87 26.60 8.13
C ASN A 93 -1.33 26.61 6.71
N TRP A 94 -0.93 25.46 6.15
CA TRP A 94 -0.35 25.39 4.82
C TRP A 94 -1.42 25.36 3.72
N GLN A 95 -1.07 25.98 2.59
CA GLN A 95 -1.71 25.74 1.31
C GLN A 95 -0.92 24.67 0.57
N VAL A 96 -1.57 23.57 0.23
CA VAL A 96 -0.94 22.37 -0.33
C VAL A 96 -1.37 22.17 -1.77
N ALA A 97 -0.47 21.75 -2.65
CA ALA A 97 -0.82 21.25 -3.98
C ALA A 97 -0.81 19.70 -3.95
N ASP A 98 -1.91 19.11 -4.41
CA ASP A 98 -2.02 17.66 -4.65
C ASP A 98 -1.93 17.41 -6.16
N LEU A 99 -0.75 16.98 -6.61
CA LEU A 99 -0.41 16.78 -8.02
C LEU A 99 -0.67 15.32 -8.42
N GLY A 100 -1.79 15.08 -9.06
CA GLY A 100 -2.32 13.75 -9.36
C GLY A 100 -3.27 13.25 -8.29
N CYS A 101 -4.33 14.06 -7.98
CA CYS A 101 -5.23 13.78 -6.86
C CYS A 101 -6.10 12.52 -7.04
N GLY A 102 -6.20 11.99 -8.26
CA GLY A 102 -6.99 10.82 -8.56
C GLY A 102 -8.48 11.06 -8.19
N ILE A 103 -9.10 10.04 -7.64
CA ILE A 103 -10.49 10.12 -7.12
C ILE A 103 -10.60 10.80 -5.75
N GLY A 104 -9.51 11.36 -5.23
CA GLY A 104 -9.49 12.12 -3.99
C GLY A 104 -9.06 11.34 -2.74
N GLY A 105 -8.48 10.14 -2.86
CA GLY A 105 -8.11 9.32 -1.69
C GLY A 105 -7.22 10.04 -0.68
N ASN A 106 -6.10 10.62 -1.11
CA ASN A 106 -5.22 11.42 -0.26
C ASN A 106 -5.70 12.86 -0.13
N LEU A 107 -6.28 13.43 -1.19
CA LEU A 107 -6.82 14.78 -1.24
C LEU A 107 -7.77 15.09 -0.07
N LEU A 108 -8.72 14.19 0.19
CA LEU A 108 -9.71 14.38 1.26
C LEU A 108 -9.06 14.46 2.64
N ALA A 109 -8.02 13.68 2.89
CA ALA A 109 -7.27 13.74 4.13
C ALA A 109 -6.43 15.04 4.25
N LEU A 110 -5.81 15.47 3.14
CA LEU A 110 -5.09 16.75 3.08
C LEU A 110 -6.03 17.93 3.32
N ALA A 111 -7.20 17.95 2.68
CA ALA A 111 -8.19 19.03 2.84
C ALA A 111 -8.74 19.12 4.26
N LYS A 112 -8.92 18.00 4.95
CA LYS A 112 -9.29 17.97 6.39
C LYS A 112 -8.19 18.53 7.30
N LYS A 113 -6.92 18.41 6.87
CA LYS A 113 -5.77 18.72 7.72
C LYS A 113 -5.22 20.11 7.51
N THR A 114 -5.27 20.63 6.29
CA THR A 114 -4.56 21.86 5.87
C THR A 114 -5.52 23.00 5.62
N LYS A 115 -4.99 24.21 5.45
CA LYS A 115 -5.79 25.43 5.25
C LYS A 115 -6.55 25.42 3.91
N LYS A 116 -5.89 24.95 2.85
CA LYS A 116 -6.44 24.86 1.50
C LYS A 116 -5.65 23.88 0.66
N VAL A 117 -6.32 23.19 -0.27
CA VAL A 117 -5.66 22.32 -1.23
C VAL A 117 -5.97 22.77 -2.65
N VAL A 118 -4.94 22.84 -3.50
CA VAL A 118 -5.08 22.93 -4.96
C VAL A 118 -4.89 21.53 -5.51
N ALA A 119 -5.94 20.94 -6.02
CA ALA A 119 -5.99 19.55 -6.50
C ALA A 119 -5.97 19.49 -8.02
N LEU A 120 -5.06 18.69 -8.57
CA LEU A 120 -4.92 18.54 -10.02
C LEU A 120 -5.02 17.08 -10.44
N ASP A 121 -5.67 16.86 -11.58
CA ASP A 121 -5.60 15.61 -12.33
C ASP A 121 -5.82 15.90 -13.82
N GLU A 122 -5.08 15.24 -14.71
CA GLU A 122 -5.25 15.39 -16.15
C GLU A 122 -6.47 14.63 -16.69
N ASP A 123 -6.92 13.58 -15.99
CA ASP A 123 -8.13 12.84 -16.33
C ASP A 123 -9.37 13.50 -15.73
N GLU A 124 -10.18 14.10 -16.59
CA GLU A 124 -11.37 14.88 -16.20
C GLU A 124 -12.45 14.02 -15.51
N ILE A 125 -12.57 12.72 -15.88
CA ILE A 125 -13.51 11.80 -15.24
C ILE A 125 -13.09 11.53 -13.81
N THR A 126 -11.82 11.27 -13.61
CA THR A 126 -11.23 11.01 -12.29
C THR A 126 -11.33 12.24 -11.40
N LEU A 127 -11.03 13.43 -11.95
CA LEU A 127 -11.17 14.71 -11.25
C LEU A 127 -12.65 15.01 -10.88
N THR A 128 -13.60 14.64 -11.75
CA THR A 128 -15.03 14.74 -11.45
C THR A 128 -15.42 13.85 -10.27
N CYS A 129 -14.91 12.62 -10.22
CA CYS A 129 -15.10 11.77 -9.04
C CYS A 129 -14.53 12.43 -7.77
N ALA A 130 -13.33 13.04 -7.83
CA ALA A 130 -12.74 13.76 -6.69
C ALA A 130 -13.61 14.92 -6.21
N LYS A 131 -14.16 15.72 -7.14
CA LYS A 131 -15.10 16.83 -6.84
C LYS A 131 -16.35 16.31 -6.12
N LEU A 132 -16.95 15.23 -6.63
CA LEU A 132 -18.12 14.61 -6.01
C LEU A 132 -17.81 14.01 -4.63
N ASN A 133 -16.64 13.41 -4.47
CA ASN A 133 -16.19 12.88 -3.21
C ASN A 133 -15.91 13.99 -2.18
N ALA A 134 -15.37 15.12 -2.60
CA ALA A 134 -15.21 16.29 -1.72
C ALA A 134 -16.57 16.77 -1.16
N LYS A 135 -17.62 16.81 -2.00
CA LYS A 135 -18.99 17.13 -1.54
C LYS A 135 -19.52 16.11 -0.55
N VAL A 136 -19.27 14.79 -0.75
CA VAL A 136 -19.65 13.74 0.19
C VAL A 136 -19.03 13.93 1.57
N TYR A 137 -17.84 14.51 1.65
CA TYR A 137 -17.13 14.81 2.89
C TYR A 137 -17.29 16.28 3.36
N GLU A 138 -18.09 17.09 2.64
CA GLU A 138 -18.34 18.52 2.95
C GLU A 138 -17.03 19.35 2.93
N LEU A 139 -16.14 19.09 1.96
CA LEU A 139 -14.81 19.68 1.82
C LEU A 139 -14.62 20.47 0.50
N GLU A 140 -15.69 20.74 -0.25
CA GLU A 140 -15.60 21.42 -1.54
C GLU A 140 -15.09 22.86 -1.46
N ASN A 141 -15.26 23.51 -0.32
CA ASN A 141 -14.81 24.90 -0.11
C ASN A 141 -13.31 25.02 0.20
N GLU A 142 -12.70 23.95 0.69
CA GLU A 142 -11.29 23.85 1.04
C GLU A 142 -10.42 23.46 -0.15
N ILE A 143 -11.04 23.10 -1.30
CA ILE A 143 -10.33 22.52 -2.44
C ILE A 143 -10.58 23.34 -3.70
N GLU A 144 -9.49 23.76 -4.36
CA GLU A 144 -9.52 24.30 -5.72
C GLU A 144 -9.17 23.21 -6.71
N PHE A 145 -10.07 22.84 -7.62
CA PHE A 145 -9.87 21.78 -8.60
C PHE A 145 -9.45 22.32 -9.95
N LEU A 146 -8.35 21.80 -10.49
CA LEU A 146 -7.81 22.20 -11.79
C LEU A 146 -7.60 20.95 -12.67
N ASN A 147 -8.15 20.95 -13.87
CA ASN A 147 -7.87 19.92 -14.86
C ASN A 147 -6.64 20.32 -15.67
N LEU A 148 -5.47 20.00 -15.15
CA LEU A 148 -4.15 20.36 -15.68
C LEU A 148 -3.16 19.23 -15.43
N LYS A 149 -2.10 19.19 -16.21
CA LYS A 149 -0.92 18.39 -15.91
C LYS A 149 -0.10 19.01 -14.78
N ALA A 150 0.60 18.17 -14.03
CA ALA A 150 1.46 18.61 -12.93
C ALA A 150 2.53 19.60 -13.40
N GLU A 151 3.15 19.33 -14.56
CA GLU A 151 4.21 20.17 -15.14
C GLU A 151 3.71 21.60 -15.48
N GLU A 152 2.49 21.71 -15.98
CA GLU A 152 1.87 23.01 -16.29
C GLU A 152 1.63 23.83 -15.03
N PHE A 153 1.19 23.19 -13.95
CA PHE A 153 0.98 23.85 -12.67
C PHE A 153 2.29 24.28 -12.01
N ILE A 154 3.30 23.41 -12.03
CA ILE A 154 4.62 23.70 -11.45
C ILE A 154 5.24 24.96 -12.07
N GLY A 155 5.04 25.18 -13.38
CA GLY A 155 5.47 26.39 -14.07
C GLY A 155 4.58 27.62 -13.90
N SER A 156 3.48 27.53 -13.16
CA SER A 156 2.48 28.61 -13.05
C SER A 156 2.75 29.57 -11.88
N GLU A 157 2.17 30.77 -11.96
CA GLU A 157 2.20 31.74 -10.85
C GLU A 157 1.51 31.22 -9.58
N LYS A 158 0.53 30.33 -9.71
CA LYS A 158 -0.17 29.74 -8.56
C LYS A 158 0.75 28.90 -7.68
N MET A 159 1.78 28.28 -8.28
CA MET A 159 2.76 27.48 -7.55
C MET A 159 3.52 28.31 -6.51
N LYS A 160 3.71 29.61 -6.72
CA LYS A 160 4.44 30.52 -5.79
C LYS A 160 3.81 30.61 -4.40
N ASN A 161 2.51 30.32 -4.28
CA ASN A 161 1.77 30.40 -3.02
C ASN A 161 1.65 29.04 -2.32
N ILE A 162 2.29 28.00 -2.83
CA ILE A 162 2.22 26.64 -2.29
C ILE A 162 3.33 26.43 -1.26
N GLU A 163 2.95 26.10 -0.03
CA GLU A 163 3.88 25.81 1.06
C GLU A 163 4.33 24.36 1.11
N ALA A 164 3.51 23.42 0.59
CA ALA A 164 3.88 22.03 0.48
C ALA A 164 3.21 21.33 -0.72
N VAL A 165 3.85 20.29 -1.22
CA VAL A 165 3.37 19.49 -2.36
C VAL A 165 3.20 18.04 -1.95
N PHE A 166 2.07 17.45 -2.30
CA PHE A 166 1.88 16.01 -2.36
C PHE A 166 1.85 15.60 -3.84
N LEU A 167 2.65 14.61 -4.21
CA LEU A 167 2.76 14.11 -5.58
C LEU A 167 2.50 12.61 -5.61
N ASP A 168 1.49 12.18 -6.38
CA ASP A 168 1.18 10.77 -6.63
C ASP A 168 1.35 10.48 -8.14
N PRO A 169 2.59 10.27 -8.61
CA PRO A 169 2.85 10.13 -10.03
C PRO A 169 2.24 8.83 -10.57
N ALA A 170 1.57 8.95 -11.71
CA ALA A 170 1.05 7.80 -12.44
C ALA A 170 2.20 6.93 -12.96
N ARG A 171 1.95 5.61 -13.04
CA ARG A 171 2.90 4.68 -13.67
C ARG A 171 2.73 4.73 -15.18
N ASP A 172 3.83 4.76 -15.91
CA ASP A 172 3.78 4.61 -17.36
C ASP A 172 3.25 3.23 -17.74
N ARG A 173 2.14 3.18 -18.49
CA ARG A 173 1.48 1.97 -18.94
C ARG A 173 1.85 1.54 -20.35
N GLU A 174 2.46 2.41 -21.12
CA GLU A 174 2.82 2.14 -22.53
C GLU A 174 4.10 1.31 -22.65
N GLY A 175 4.92 1.27 -21.61
CA GLY A 175 6.11 0.42 -21.58
C GLY A 175 5.76 -1.06 -21.39
N LYS A 176 6.18 -1.93 -22.32
CA LYS A 176 6.08 -3.41 -22.25
C LYS A 176 6.80 -4.01 -21.04
N THR A 177 7.52 -3.22 -20.28
CA THR A 177 8.23 -3.59 -19.06
C THR A 177 7.37 -3.26 -17.84
N LYS A 178 7.08 -4.26 -17.02
CA LYS A 178 6.49 -4.10 -15.67
C LYS A 178 7.50 -3.41 -14.72
N THR A 179 8.18 -2.38 -15.17
CA THR A 179 9.19 -1.68 -14.38
C THR A 179 8.46 -0.88 -13.29
N ARG A 180 8.81 -1.20 -12.07
CA ARG A 180 8.39 -0.49 -10.86
C ARG A 180 9.32 0.68 -10.56
N SER A 181 10.03 1.14 -11.59
CA SER A 181 11.00 2.21 -11.56
C SER A 181 10.34 3.55 -11.34
N ILE A 182 10.91 4.37 -10.46
CA ILE A 182 10.51 5.77 -10.26
C ILE A 182 10.91 6.64 -11.47
N LEU A 183 11.88 6.18 -12.28
CA LEU A 183 12.37 6.89 -13.48
C LEU A 183 11.32 6.88 -14.61
N ASN A 184 10.39 5.94 -14.58
CA ASN A 184 9.29 5.83 -15.55
C ASN A 184 7.96 6.34 -14.99
N SER A 185 8.01 7.22 -14.02
CA SER A 185 6.81 7.88 -13.46
C SER A 185 6.36 9.04 -14.36
N ARG A 186 5.08 9.36 -14.33
CA ARG A 186 4.50 10.56 -14.95
C ARG A 186 3.80 11.41 -13.88
N PRO A 187 4.28 12.64 -13.61
CA PRO A 187 5.49 13.26 -14.17
C PRO A 187 6.79 12.57 -13.77
N ASN A 188 7.86 12.78 -14.55
CA ASN A 188 9.20 12.25 -14.27
C ASN A 188 9.78 12.95 -13.02
N LEU A 189 10.04 12.19 -11.96
CA LEU A 189 10.51 12.74 -10.70
C LEU A 189 11.87 13.44 -10.78
N LEU A 190 12.78 12.97 -11.65
CA LEU A 190 14.09 13.61 -11.84
C LEU A 190 13.97 15.01 -12.46
N GLU A 191 12.90 15.26 -13.21
CA GLU A 191 12.66 16.55 -13.88
C GLU A 191 11.84 17.48 -12.99
N VAL A 192 10.75 16.99 -12.38
CA VAL A 192 9.81 17.86 -11.67
C VAL A 192 10.25 18.21 -10.25
N LEU A 193 10.94 17.34 -9.53
CA LEU A 193 11.39 17.65 -8.16
C LEU A 193 12.33 18.84 -8.08
N PRO A 194 13.37 18.99 -8.95
CA PRO A 194 14.21 20.18 -8.96
C PRO A 194 13.41 21.47 -9.20
N GLU A 195 12.38 21.44 -10.06
CA GLU A 195 11.53 22.60 -10.33
C GLU A 195 10.63 22.94 -9.11
N ILE A 196 10.02 21.94 -8.48
CA ILE A 196 9.23 22.12 -7.25
C ILE A 196 10.10 22.70 -6.13
N PHE A 197 11.35 22.22 -5.99
CA PHE A 197 12.28 22.66 -4.95
C PHE A 197 12.73 24.12 -5.10
N LYS A 198 12.50 24.76 -6.23
CA LYS A 198 12.70 26.22 -6.39
C LYS A 198 11.66 27.02 -5.60
N THR A 199 10.48 26.45 -5.35
CA THR A 199 9.39 27.11 -4.63
C THR A 199 9.29 26.62 -3.19
N THR A 200 9.23 25.32 -2.98
CA THR A 200 9.13 24.71 -1.64
C THR A 200 9.93 23.44 -1.53
N LYS A 201 10.57 23.23 -0.38
CA LYS A 201 11.25 21.99 -0.04
C LYS A 201 10.31 20.96 0.61
N ASN A 202 9.11 21.37 1.01
CA ASN A 202 8.16 20.53 1.71
C ASN A 202 7.39 19.65 0.72
N VAL A 203 7.97 18.54 0.33
CA VAL A 203 7.42 17.64 -0.69
C VAL A 203 7.23 16.24 -0.13
N ALA A 204 6.09 15.65 -0.42
CA ALA A 204 5.81 14.24 -0.20
C ALA A 204 5.52 13.56 -1.54
N VAL A 205 6.25 12.49 -1.87
CA VAL A 205 6.05 11.73 -3.10
C VAL A 205 5.61 10.32 -2.77
N LYS A 206 4.44 9.94 -3.25
CA LYS A 206 3.92 8.57 -3.12
C LYS A 206 4.50 7.71 -4.23
N ILE A 207 5.13 6.60 -3.86
CA ILE A 207 5.74 5.66 -4.81
C ILE A 207 5.29 4.22 -4.54
N SER A 208 5.57 3.33 -5.50
CA SER A 208 5.37 1.89 -5.29
C SER A 208 6.24 1.38 -4.13
N PRO A 209 5.74 0.52 -3.23
CA PRO A 209 6.59 -0.09 -2.20
C PRO A 209 7.60 -1.08 -2.78
N ALA A 210 7.58 -1.32 -4.08
CA ALA A 210 8.54 -2.16 -4.78
C ALA A 210 9.63 -1.36 -5.51
N PHE A 211 9.87 -0.11 -5.08
CA PHE A 211 10.93 0.76 -5.58
C PHE A 211 12.33 0.13 -5.46
N ASP A 212 13.27 0.65 -6.27
CA ASP A 212 14.69 0.36 -6.14
C ASP A 212 15.41 1.45 -5.33
N TRP A 213 16.17 1.06 -4.32
CA TRP A 213 16.98 1.97 -3.51
C TRP A 213 18.01 2.75 -4.33
N GLN A 214 18.58 2.12 -5.37
CA GLN A 214 19.55 2.78 -6.24
C GLN A 214 18.93 3.93 -7.03
N GLU A 215 17.66 3.81 -7.42
CA GLU A 215 16.95 4.89 -8.12
C GLU A 215 16.70 6.09 -7.19
N ILE A 216 16.45 5.86 -5.90
CA ILE A 216 16.25 6.94 -4.93
C ILE A 216 17.51 7.80 -4.79
N SER A 217 18.70 7.20 -4.86
CA SER A 217 19.96 7.95 -4.78
C SER A 217 20.22 8.89 -5.96
N LEU A 218 19.45 8.80 -7.03
CA LEU A 218 19.51 9.70 -8.19
C LEU A 218 18.72 11.00 -7.99
N LEU A 219 17.89 11.08 -6.96
CA LEU A 219 17.11 12.28 -6.67
C LEU A 219 18.00 13.43 -6.21
N ALA A 220 17.60 14.66 -6.53
CA ALA A 220 18.37 15.87 -6.23
C ALA A 220 18.62 16.11 -4.73
N GLU A 221 17.73 15.61 -3.88
CA GLU A 221 17.84 15.67 -2.42
C GLU A 221 17.51 14.32 -1.80
N GLU A 222 18.16 14.00 -0.68
CA GLU A 222 17.95 12.74 0.04
C GLU A 222 16.65 12.79 0.87
N PRO A 223 15.64 11.96 0.53
CA PRO A 223 14.39 11.90 1.29
C PRO A 223 14.52 11.08 2.58
N GLU A 224 13.53 11.23 3.48
CA GLU A 224 13.15 10.11 4.33
C GLU A 224 12.33 9.13 3.50
N ILE A 225 12.59 7.84 3.66
CA ILE A 225 11.80 6.79 3.01
C ILE A 225 10.92 6.13 4.07
N GLU A 226 9.61 6.34 3.98
CA GLU A 226 8.63 5.66 4.82
C GLU A 226 7.91 4.56 4.05
N VAL A 227 7.96 3.32 4.56
CA VAL A 227 7.21 2.19 4.01
C VAL A 227 5.97 1.94 4.85
N ILE A 228 4.80 1.95 4.22
CA ILE A 228 3.52 1.79 4.89
C ILE A 228 2.91 0.44 4.51
N SER A 229 2.55 -0.35 5.52
CA SER A 229 1.82 -1.60 5.35
C SER A 229 0.44 -1.54 6.03
N GLU A 230 -0.46 -2.34 5.49
CA GLU A 230 -1.77 -2.60 6.08
C GLU A 230 -2.01 -4.11 6.08
N ASN A 231 -2.25 -4.69 7.27
CA ASN A 231 -2.43 -6.11 7.49
C ASN A 231 -1.32 -6.96 6.82
N ASN A 232 -0.05 -6.65 7.16
CA ASN A 232 1.15 -7.33 6.66
C ASN A 232 1.36 -7.25 5.13
N THR A 233 0.75 -6.28 4.47
CA THR A 233 0.93 -6.03 3.03
C THR A 233 1.44 -4.62 2.82
N CYS A 234 2.66 -4.46 2.26
CA CYS A 234 3.15 -3.14 1.87
C CYS A 234 2.21 -2.53 0.83
N LYS A 235 1.64 -1.38 1.16
CA LYS A 235 0.68 -0.67 0.31
C LYS A 235 1.35 0.43 -0.49
N VAL A 236 2.22 1.21 0.15
CA VAL A 236 2.82 2.40 -0.42
C VAL A 236 4.17 2.67 0.25
N ALA A 237 5.05 3.37 -0.44
CA ALA A 237 6.16 4.06 0.16
C ALA A 237 6.03 5.57 -0.11
N ILE A 238 6.47 6.38 0.84
CA ILE A 238 6.45 7.85 0.74
C ILE A 238 7.89 8.35 0.87
N LEU A 239 8.26 9.24 -0.05
CA LEU A 239 9.49 10.02 0.03
C LEU A 239 9.16 11.38 0.63
N TRP A 240 9.72 11.68 1.78
CA TRP A 240 9.49 12.92 2.50
C TRP A 240 10.68 13.86 2.38
N PHE A 241 10.43 15.13 2.06
CA PHE A 241 11.44 16.18 1.92
C PHE A 241 11.11 17.39 2.77
N GLY A 242 12.11 18.24 3.01
CA GLY A 242 11.96 19.48 3.76
C GLY A 242 11.49 19.25 5.21
N GLU A 243 10.55 20.06 5.69
CA GLU A 243 10.01 19.97 7.05
C GLU A 243 9.10 18.74 7.26
N LEU A 244 8.70 18.05 6.18
CA LEU A 244 7.96 16.80 6.27
C LEU A 244 8.88 15.61 6.61
N LYS A 245 10.17 15.70 6.31
CA LYS A 245 11.19 14.72 6.67
C LYS A 245 11.48 14.79 8.17
N ARG A 246 11.44 13.65 8.86
CA ARG A 246 11.70 13.54 10.31
C ARG A 246 12.91 12.69 10.66
N THR A 247 13.31 11.79 9.74
CA THR A 247 14.36 10.80 9.94
C THR A 247 14.88 10.34 8.56
N LYS A 248 15.83 9.41 8.52
CA LYS A 248 16.27 8.84 7.22
C LYS A 248 15.31 7.76 6.72
N ARG A 249 14.87 6.86 7.61
CA ARG A 249 13.99 5.73 7.25
C ARG A 249 12.93 5.52 8.32
N SER A 250 11.71 5.24 7.89
CA SER A 250 10.61 4.93 8.79
C SER A 250 9.67 3.88 8.20
N LEU A 251 8.81 3.36 9.05
CA LEU A 251 7.71 2.50 8.66
C LEU A 251 6.47 2.77 9.52
N ALA A 252 5.31 2.52 8.91
CA ALA A 252 4.03 2.47 9.58
C ALA A 252 3.34 1.15 9.23
N CYS A 253 2.99 0.37 10.24
CA CYS A 253 2.24 -0.88 10.08
C CYS A 253 0.84 -0.69 10.66
N PHE A 254 -0.17 -0.63 9.81
CA PHE A 254 -1.56 -0.56 10.20
C PHE A 254 -2.14 -1.97 10.32
N ARG A 255 -2.61 -2.33 11.52
CA ARG A 255 -3.03 -3.69 11.84
C ARG A 255 -4.32 -3.68 12.66
N ASN A 256 -5.06 -4.77 12.64
CA ASN A 256 -6.27 -4.92 13.44
C ASN A 256 -5.99 -5.03 14.94
N ASP A 257 -4.78 -5.48 15.32
CA ASP A 257 -4.32 -5.66 16.70
C ASP A 257 -3.55 -4.46 17.25
N GLY A 258 -3.48 -3.36 16.50
CA GLY A 258 -2.83 -2.10 16.88
C GLY A 258 -1.81 -1.62 15.86
N ASP A 259 -1.69 -0.31 15.73
CA ASP A 259 -0.76 0.33 14.81
C ASP A 259 0.64 0.35 15.40
N TYR A 260 1.65 0.24 14.53
CA TYR A 260 3.03 0.24 14.94
C TYR A 260 3.88 1.15 14.05
N PHE A 261 4.76 1.93 14.69
CA PHE A 261 5.65 2.86 14.03
C PHE A 261 7.09 2.62 14.46
N PHE A 262 8.02 2.71 13.53
CA PHE A 262 9.44 2.58 13.82
C PHE A 262 10.25 3.44 12.85
N SER A 263 11.35 4.04 13.33
CA SER A 263 12.20 4.91 12.52
C SER A 263 13.66 4.84 12.94
N SER A 264 14.55 5.27 12.03
CA SER A 264 15.99 5.32 12.25
C SER A 264 16.66 6.41 11.40
N ASP A 265 17.62 7.09 12.02
CA ASP A 265 18.53 8.02 11.35
C ASP A 265 19.83 7.36 10.87
N LYS A 266 20.00 6.07 11.12
CA LYS A 266 21.16 5.30 10.69
C LYS A 266 21.05 4.87 9.23
N ASP A 267 22.19 4.75 8.57
CA ASP A 267 22.23 4.20 7.22
C ASP A 267 21.94 2.69 7.22
N TYR A 268 21.45 2.18 6.10
CA TYR A 268 20.99 0.79 5.95
C TYR A 268 22.06 -0.25 6.33
N LEU A 269 23.34 0.04 6.05
CA LEU A 269 24.46 -0.88 6.28
C LEU A 269 25.10 -0.77 7.67
N GLU A 270 24.74 0.24 8.48
CA GLU A 270 25.37 0.50 9.76
C GLU A 270 24.94 -0.45 10.89
N VAL A 271 23.79 -1.08 10.74
CA VAL A 271 23.24 -1.93 11.80
C VAL A 271 23.09 -3.36 11.31
N GLN A 272 23.82 -4.26 11.94
CA GLN A 272 23.66 -5.70 11.75
C GLN A 272 23.22 -6.35 13.06
N SER A 273 22.25 -7.26 12.97
CA SER A 273 21.82 -8.11 14.07
C SER A 273 22.71 -9.37 14.15
N GLU A 274 22.75 -9.99 15.32
CA GLU A 274 23.41 -11.28 15.51
C GLU A 274 22.78 -12.37 14.67
N ILE A 275 23.56 -13.39 14.30
CA ILE A 275 23.08 -14.56 13.55
C ILE A 275 22.61 -15.61 14.54
N GLU A 276 21.48 -16.24 14.25
CA GLU A 276 20.98 -17.43 14.96
C GLU A 276 21.70 -18.68 14.43
N GLU A 277 22.50 -19.30 15.28
CA GLU A 277 23.26 -20.51 14.93
C GLU A 277 22.57 -21.80 15.38
N GLY A 278 21.56 -21.67 16.25
CA GLY A 278 20.85 -22.79 16.84
C GLY A 278 19.40 -22.93 16.37
N GLN A 279 18.62 -23.66 17.17
CA GLN A 279 17.17 -23.79 16.99
C GLN A 279 16.47 -22.89 18.01
N PRO A 280 15.95 -21.73 17.61
CA PRO A 280 15.25 -20.83 18.53
C PRO A 280 13.91 -21.45 18.95
N LYS A 281 13.44 -21.15 20.16
CA LYS A 281 12.10 -21.58 20.62
C LYS A 281 10.97 -20.97 19.82
N PHE A 282 11.18 -19.75 19.34
CA PHE A 282 10.21 -19.02 18.53
C PHE A 282 10.90 -18.45 17.29
N LEU A 283 10.19 -18.53 16.18
CA LEU A 283 10.52 -17.80 14.95
C LEU A 283 9.55 -16.63 14.83
N PHE A 284 10.10 -15.44 14.66
CA PHE A 284 9.33 -14.23 14.38
C PHE A 284 9.50 -13.83 12.92
N GLU A 285 8.39 -13.64 12.23
CA GLU A 285 8.32 -13.09 10.88
C GLU A 285 7.79 -11.66 10.97
N PRO A 286 8.68 -10.64 10.85
CA PRO A 286 8.27 -9.25 10.92
C PRO A 286 7.34 -8.86 9.77
N ASP A 287 6.57 -7.78 9.97
CA ASP A 287 5.78 -7.18 8.90
C ASP A 287 6.69 -6.83 7.71
N LYS A 288 6.16 -6.99 6.51
CA LYS A 288 6.92 -6.78 5.27
C LYS A 288 7.48 -5.36 5.14
N ALA A 289 6.88 -4.37 5.83
CA ALA A 289 7.40 -3.01 5.87
C ALA A 289 8.80 -2.94 6.49
N PHE A 290 9.11 -3.76 7.48
CA PHE A 290 10.46 -3.83 8.08
C PHE A 290 11.53 -4.23 7.08
N ILE A 291 11.23 -5.26 6.28
CA ILE A 291 12.17 -5.77 5.29
C ILE A 291 12.37 -4.73 4.19
N LYS A 292 11.26 -4.13 3.72
CA LYS A 292 11.32 -3.19 2.60
C LYS A 292 11.93 -1.85 2.98
N SER A 293 11.72 -1.38 4.22
CA SER A 293 12.38 -0.16 4.74
C SER A 293 13.83 -0.38 5.18
N GLY A 294 14.29 -1.64 5.22
CA GLY A 294 15.62 -1.97 5.72
C GLY A 294 15.78 -1.79 7.23
N LEU A 295 14.68 -1.78 7.99
CA LEU A 295 14.70 -1.55 9.44
C LEU A 295 14.65 -2.86 10.26
N SER A 296 14.57 -4.02 9.60
CA SER A 296 14.42 -5.33 10.24
C SER A 296 15.57 -5.66 11.19
N GLU A 297 16.81 -5.44 10.77
CA GLU A 297 17.99 -5.74 11.59
C GLU A 297 18.13 -4.81 12.79
N GLU A 298 17.85 -3.52 12.64
CA GLU A 298 17.90 -2.59 13.76
C GLU A 298 16.81 -2.90 14.80
N TRP A 299 15.62 -3.23 14.33
CA TRP A 299 14.54 -3.64 15.21
C TRP A 299 14.88 -4.96 15.92
N ALA A 300 15.47 -5.92 15.21
CA ALA A 300 15.93 -7.18 15.79
C ALA A 300 16.95 -6.93 16.91
N LYS A 301 17.96 -6.09 16.66
CA LYS A 301 18.97 -5.74 17.67
C LYS A 301 18.36 -5.07 18.91
N LYS A 302 17.42 -4.12 18.72
CA LYS A 302 16.72 -3.46 19.84
C LYS A 302 15.89 -4.41 20.69
N ASN A 303 15.44 -5.52 20.11
CA ASN A 303 14.60 -6.53 20.79
C ASN A 303 15.38 -7.82 21.17
N ASN A 304 16.71 -7.82 21.05
CA ASN A 304 17.57 -8.98 21.33
C ASN A 304 17.17 -10.23 20.53
N LEU A 305 16.84 -10.02 19.25
CA LEU A 305 16.52 -11.09 18.31
C LEU A 305 17.70 -11.34 17.37
N LYS A 306 17.85 -12.58 16.92
CA LYS A 306 18.92 -13.00 16.03
C LYS A 306 18.36 -13.30 14.64
N LYS A 307 19.04 -12.87 13.59
CA LYS A 307 18.60 -13.17 12.22
C LYS A 307 18.91 -14.60 11.83
N ILE A 308 17.99 -15.22 11.15
CA ILE A 308 18.16 -16.58 10.61
C ILE A 308 18.62 -16.49 9.15
N ASP A 309 18.07 -15.56 8.36
CA ASP A 309 18.41 -15.34 6.96
C ASP A 309 19.07 -13.97 6.73
N LEU A 310 19.84 -13.83 5.65
CA LEU A 310 20.59 -12.61 5.33
C LEU A 310 19.71 -11.34 5.25
N SER A 311 18.45 -11.50 4.87
CA SER A 311 17.51 -10.38 4.74
C SER A 311 16.74 -10.07 6.02
N ALA A 312 17.04 -10.74 7.14
CA ALA A 312 16.33 -10.64 8.42
C ALA A 312 14.79 -10.73 8.28
N ARG A 313 14.33 -11.60 7.36
CA ARG A 313 12.90 -11.91 7.20
C ARG A 313 12.38 -12.83 8.28
N TYR A 314 13.30 -13.59 8.89
CA TYR A 314 13.03 -14.53 9.95
C TYR A 314 14.02 -14.27 11.07
N LEU A 315 13.47 -14.06 12.27
CA LEU A 315 14.22 -13.75 13.47
C LEU A 315 13.97 -14.82 14.52
N GLY A 316 15.04 -15.31 15.15
CA GLY A 316 14.99 -16.30 16.21
C GLY A 316 14.89 -15.65 17.58
N SER A 317 14.19 -16.33 18.51
CA SER A 317 14.06 -15.91 19.91
C SER A 317 13.78 -17.09 20.84
N ASP A 318 14.28 -17.00 22.08
CA ASP A 318 13.92 -17.93 23.16
C ASP A 318 12.63 -17.54 23.90
N LYS A 319 12.10 -16.34 23.63
CA LYS A 319 10.87 -15.80 24.22
C LYS A 319 9.85 -15.47 23.16
N LYS A 320 8.55 -15.63 23.49
CA LYS A 320 7.47 -15.20 22.59
C LYS A 320 7.54 -13.70 22.37
N ILE A 321 7.62 -13.26 21.11
CA ILE A 321 7.75 -11.88 20.70
C ILE A 321 6.37 -11.25 20.51
N LYS A 322 6.18 -10.09 21.10
CA LYS A 322 5.06 -9.18 20.79
C LYS A 322 5.60 -8.07 19.88
N GLY A 323 5.04 -7.95 18.69
CA GLY A 323 5.50 -6.94 17.73
C GLY A 323 4.76 -7.01 16.40
N PRO A 324 5.06 -6.11 15.48
CA PRO A 324 4.41 -6.05 14.18
C PRO A 324 4.92 -7.18 13.28
N GLY A 325 4.26 -8.29 13.34
CA GLY A 325 4.61 -9.50 12.63
C GLY A 325 3.83 -10.70 13.17
N ARG A 326 4.31 -11.89 12.92
CA ARG A 326 3.76 -13.11 13.52
C ARG A 326 4.83 -13.90 14.23
N THR A 327 4.50 -14.41 15.39
CA THR A 327 5.33 -15.34 16.15
C THR A 327 4.85 -16.76 15.88
N LEU A 328 5.80 -17.67 15.63
CA LEU A 328 5.58 -19.09 15.43
C LEU A 328 6.38 -19.86 16.48
N GLU A 329 5.76 -20.78 17.16
CA GLU A 329 6.46 -21.70 18.06
C GLU A 329 7.20 -22.76 17.23
N THR A 330 8.49 -22.94 17.48
CA THR A 330 9.34 -23.84 16.70
C THR A 330 9.13 -25.29 17.12
N ILE A 331 8.80 -26.13 16.16
CA ILE A 331 8.83 -27.58 16.34
C ILE A 331 10.22 -28.09 15.96
N PHE A 332 10.71 -27.67 14.81
CA PHE A 332 12.11 -27.83 14.40
C PHE A 332 12.52 -26.81 13.32
N LEU A 333 13.83 -26.59 13.21
CA LEU A 333 14.48 -25.84 12.14
C LEU A 333 15.73 -26.62 11.74
N GLU A 334 15.66 -27.43 10.68
CA GLU A 334 16.68 -28.41 10.35
C GLU A 334 16.91 -28.55 8.84
N GLU A 335 18.08 -29.03 8.47
CA GLU A 335 18.42 -29.42 7.10
C GLU A 335 17.90 -30.83 6.84
N ILE A 336 16.66 -30.94 6.37
CA ILE A 336 16.02 -32.22 6.07
C ILE A 336 15.46 -32.28 4.64
N SER A 337 15.30 -33.48 4.12
CA SER A 337 14.66 -33.68 2.81
C SER A 337 13.14 -33.55 2.87
N LEU A 338 12.49 -33.30 1.72
CA LEU A 338 11.02 -33.34 1.61
C LEU A 338 10.45 -34.71 2.00
N ARG A 339 11.22 -35.80 1.80
CA ARG A 339 10.83 -37.17 2.20
C ARG A 339 10.79 -37.28 3.71
N ASP A 340 11.76 -36.73 4.41
CA ASP A 340 11.85 -36.83 5.88
C ASP A 340 10.85 -35.85 6.52
N LEU A 341 10.67 -34.66 5.95
CA LEU A 341 9.58 -33.77 6.34
C LEU A 341 8.23 -34.49 6.27
N LYS A 342 7.96 -35.24 5.18
CA LYS A 342 6.71 -35.98 5.05
C LYS A 342 6.53 -37.04 6.15
N LYS A 343 7.61 -37.74 6.55
CA LYS A 343 7.56 -38.70 7.67
C LYS A 343 7.21 -37.97 8.98
N GLU A 344 7.85 -36.82 9.25
CA GLU A 344 7.58 -36.03 10.45
C GLU A 344 6.13 -35.52 10.50
N LEU A 345 5.59 -35.07 9.37
CA LEU A 345 4.19 -34.63 9.28
C LEU A 345 3.21 -35.78 9.58
N VAL A 346 3.45 -36.99 9.04
CA VAL A 346 2.64 -38.16 9.29
C VAL A 346 2.73 -38.57 10.77
N LYS A 347 3.93 -38.62 11.32
CA LYS A 347 4.17 -38.95 12.74
C LYS A 347 3.42 -38.01 13.68
N ARG A 348 3.31 -36.74 13.34
CA ARG A 348 2.64 -35.70 14.11
C ARG A 348 1.16 -35.52 13.75
N LYS A 349 0.63 -36.32 12.82
CA LYS A 349 -0.76 -36.23 12.30
C LYS A 349 -1.10 -34.84 11.75
N ILE A 350 -0.15 -34.17 11.07
CA ILE A 350 -0.34 -32.87 10.46
C ILE A 350 -0.84 -33.06 9.03
N GLU A 351 -2.10 -32.70 8.79
CA GLU A 351 -2.75 -32.80 7.47
C GLU A 351 -2.92 -31.45 6.77
N ARG A 352 -2.76 -30.34 7.51
CA ARG A 352 -2.94 -28.98 7.02
C ARG A 352 -1.79 -28.09 7.47
N ALA A 353 -1.23 -27.32 6.54
CA ALA A 353 -0.21 -26.33 6.87
C ALA A 353 -0.19 -25.17 5.85
N GLU A 354 0.20 -23.99 6.31
CA GLU A 354 0.68 -22.93 5.44
C GLU A 354 2.08 -23.25 4.96
N ILE A 355 2.39 -22.96 3.69
CA ILE A 355 3.72 -23.20 3.10
C ILE A 355 4.28 -21.91 2.56
N SER A 356 5.48 -21.53 3.00
CA SER A 356 6.30 -20.47 2.43
C SER A 356 7.59 -21.04 1.85
N ALA A 357 7.82 -20.89 0.57
CA ALA A 357 8.93 -21.51 -0.16
C ALA A 357 9.67 -20.50 -1.07
N LYS A 358 9.98 -19.31 -0.55
CA LYS A 358 10.63 -18.25 -1.33
C LYS A 358 12.05 -18.60 -1.77
N THR A 359 12.74 -19.47 -1.02
CA THR A 359 14.12 -19.90 -1.27
C THR A 359 14.19 -21.32 -1.89
N HIS A 360 13.05 -21.94 -2.17
CA HIS A 360 12.98 -23.29 -2.74
C HIS A 360 12.68 -23.24 -4.24
N PHE A 361 13.23 -24.16 -5.02
CA PHE A 361 13.01 -24.25 -6.48
C PHE A 361 11.56 -24.67 -6.84
N LEU A 362 10.85 -25.39 -5.96
CA LEU A 362 9.45 -25.75 -6.15
C LEU A 362 8.53 -24.65 -5.62
N LYS A 363 7.41 -24.44 -6.28
CA LYS A 363 6.33 -23.55 -5.79
C LYS A 363 5.59 -24.17 -4.59
N PRO A 364 5.00 -23.34 -3.71
CA PRO A 364 4.24 -23.85 -2.55
C PRO A 364 3.20 -24.90 -2.89
N ASP A 365 2.46 -24.75 -3.99
CA ASP A 365 1.43 -25.71 -4.41
C ASP A 365 2.01 -27.07 -4.86
N GLU A 366 3.19 -27.09 -5.46
CA GLU A 366 3.88 -28.32 -5.84
C GLU A 366 4.37 -29.06 -4.60
N ILE A 367 4.89 -28.31 -3.62
CA ILE A 367 5.31 -28.86 -2.33
C ILE A 367 4.10 -29.44 -1.60
N ARG A 368 2.98 -28.71 -1.56
CA ARG A 368 1.73 -29.13 -0.96
C ARG A 368 1.23 -30.46 -1.53
N LYS A 369 1.24 -30.59 -2.86
CA LYS A 369 0.88 -31.83 -3.55
C LYS A 369 1.80 -33.01 -3.18
N LYS A 370 3.13 -32.79 -3.16
CA LYS A 370 4.13 -33.82 -2.80
C LYS A 370 3.97 -34.28 -1.33
N LEU A 371 3.67 -33.36 -0.43
CA LEU A 371 3.48 -33.65 0.98
C LEU A 371 2.07 -34.16 1.30
N LYS A 372 1.13 -34.09 0.37
CA LYS A 372 -0.31 -34.42 0.53
C LYS A 372 -1.00 -33.61 1.63
N LEU A 373 -0.66 -32.30 1.73
CA LEU A 373 -1.23 -31.37 2.70
C LEU A 373 -2.41 -30.60 2.12
N LYS A 374 -3.39 -30.28 2.97
CA LYS A 374 -4.42 -29.27 2.71
C LYS A 374 -3.92 -27.88 3.13
N GLU A 375 -4.50 -26.83 2.55
CA GLU A 375 -4.16 -25.46 2.89
C GLU A 375 -4.71 -25.04 4.25
N GLY A 376 -4.00 -24.10 4.91
CA GLY A 376 -4.41 -23.53 6.19
C GLY A 376 -4.06 -24.40 7.40
N GLY A 377 -4.79 -24.18 8.49
CA GLY A 377 -4.51 -24.82 9.78
C GLY A 377 -3.55 -24.00 10.66
N GLU A 378 -3.16 -24.60 11.78
CA GLU A 378 -2.31 -23.95 12.78
C GLU A 378 -0.79 -24.12 12.51
N PHE A 379 -0.41 -25.03 11.64
CA PHE A 379 1.00 -25.32 11.32
C PHE A 379 1.49 -24.51 10.14
N VAL A 380 2.79 -24.17 10.17
CA VAL A 380 3.48 -23.39 9.14
C VAL A 380 4.78 -24.09 8.78
N ILE A 381 5.01 -24.26 7.49
CA ILE A 381 6.25 -24.81 6.92
C ILE A 381 6.93 -23.69 6.15
N ILE A 382 8.19 -23.37 6.48
CA ILE A 382 8.96 -22.34 5.81
C ILE A 382 10.27 -22.94 5.32
N PHE A 383 10.60 -22.71 4.06
CA PHE A 383 11.90 -23.02 3.48
C PHE A 383 12.79 -21.79 3.59
N ILE A 384 13.90 -21.91 4.31
CA ILE A 384 14.79 -20.80 4.65
C ILE A 384 16.21 -21.16 4.15
N GLU A 385 16.85 -20.23 3.49
CA GLU A 385 18.29 -20.23 3.31
C GLU A 385 18.88 -19.35 4.40
N ASN A 386 19.66 -19.97 5.32
CA ASN A 386 20.19 -19.24 6.46
C ASN A 386 21.40 -18.38 6.07
N CYS A 387 21.93 -17.60 7.02
CA CYS A 387 23.07 -16.72 6.82
C CYS A 387 24.35 -17.45 6.37
N LEU A 388 24.44 -18.76 6.55
CA LEU A 388 25.58 -19.62 6.15
C LEU A 388 25.33 -20.33 4.82
N GLY A 389 24.23 -20.01 4.08
CA GLY A 389 23.86 -20.61 2.83
C GLY A 389 23.24 -22.02 2.95
N LYS A 390 22.97 -22.51 4.15
CA LYS A 390 22.31 -23.80 4.37
C LYS A 390 20.81 -23.70 4.11
N LYS A 391 20.23 -24.71 3.47
CA LYS A 391 18.79 -24.79 3.18
C LYS A 391 18.09 -25.53 4.30
N LEU A 392 17.39 -24.81 5.15
CA LEU A 392 16.67 -25.31 6.30
C LEU A 392 15.18 -25.39 6.02
N ILE A 393 14.52 -26.33 6.67
CA ILE A 393 13.07 -26.39 6.75
C ILE A 393 12.65 -26.09 8.19
N PHE A 394 11.85 -25.06 8.34
CA PHE A 394 11.16 -24.72 9.58
C PHE A 394 9.79 -25.37 9.58
N LEU A 395 9.46 -26.07 10.65
CA LEU A 395 8.10 -26.45 11.00
C LEU A 395 7.75 -25.81 12.33
N GLY A 396 6.64 -25.11 12.37
CA GLY A 396 6.19 -24.45 13.59
C GLY A 396 4.68 -24.32 13.66
N LYS A 397 4.21 -23.81 14.80
CA LYS A 397 2.81 -23.61 15.13
C LYS A 397 2.52 -22.11 15.33
N LYS A 398 1.38 -21.66 14.84
CA LYS A 398 0.86 -20.31 15.14
C LYS A 398 0.58 -20.16 16.62
N THR A 399 0.97 -19.03 17.21
CA THR A 399 0.86 -18.80 18.67
C THR A 399 -0.21 -17.77 19.01
#